data_d55cd4cfa723523073910b3dd08e2da6
#
_entry.id   d55cd4cfa723523073910b3dd08e2da6
#
_cell.length_a   1.000
_cell.length_b   1.000
_cell.length_c   1.000
_cell.angle_alpha   90.00
_cell.angle_beta   90.00
_cell.angle_gamma   90.00
#
_symmetry.space_group_name_H-M   'P 1'
#
loop_
_entity.id
_entity.type
_entity.pdbx_description
1 polymer ?
#
loop_
_entity_poly.entity_id
_entity_poly.type
_entity_poly.pdbx_seq_one_letter_code
_entity_poly.pdbx_strand_id
1 'polypeptide(L)'
;MLITYIFIVAFSISLIPYTIDPYLPAFPQIGEFFGVPNGTVQASLAGVTIGLAFGQLVAGPLSDAFGRRPLLLMAMFGFAASAIALFFVTEIEYFLVLRFTMGFFAASADVVSRAVVRDLFRGQPMLKMLSRVFLIQGLSPIIGPIVGSQLVSVFPWQSIFLAFGFFGLALAIASTFFLVETLPKAQRRSSTPLGLARGYVSVLKDRAYVGLLIVSALQLSALFGYLNTVSYLYQETFKLSPAEFGIWFAINSAALWLGVQFGGIMAKYFKAQWMLVVYSAAGALAGLYLMLTAGGSV
;
A
#
# COMPACT_ATOMS: atom_id res chain seq x y z
N MET A 1 12.03 -11.50 -21.92
CA MET A 1 12.04 -12.10 -20.58
C MET A 1 12.34 -11.08 -19.46
N LEU A 2 13.49 -10.38 -19.44
CA LEU A 2 13.82 -9.43 -18.35
C LEU A 2 12.78 -8.31 -18.16
N ILE A 3 12.32 -7.71 -19.27
CA ILE A 3 11.31 -6.64 -19.24
C ILE A 3 10.00 -7.16 -18.63
N THR A 4 9.51 -8.33 -19.02
CA THR A 4 8.30 -8.94 -18.49
C THR A 4 8.40 -9.19 -16.98
N TYR A 5 9.56 -9.64 -16.50
CA TYR A 5 9.85 -9.78 -15.06
C TYR A 5 9.78 -8.45 -14.32
N ILE A 6 10.37 -7.39 -14.92
CA ILE A 6 10.33 -6.05 -14.33
C ILE A 6 8.89 -5.59 -14.17
N PHE A 7 8.06 -5.76 -15.20
CA PHE A 7 6.65 -5.37 -15.14
C PHE A 7 5.87 -6.17 -14.09
N ILE A 8 5.96 -7.51 -14.11
CA ILE A 8 5.27 -8.36 -13.14
C ILE A 8 5.63 -7.94 -11.71
N VAL A 9 6.92 -7.82 -11.41
CA VAL A 9 7.38 -7.47 -10.06
C VAL A 9 6.97 -6.05 -9.66
N ALA A 10 7.13 -5.07 -10.57
CA ALA A 10 6.78 -3.68 -10.29
C ALA A 10 5.27 -3.51 -10.01
N PHE A 11 4.42 -4.12 -10.82
CA PHE A 11 2.97 -4.05 -10.63
C PHE A 11 2.50 -4.86 -9.42
N SER A 12 3.17 -5.98 -9.09
CA SER A 12 2.86 -6.73 -7.86
C SER A 12 3.15 -5.92 -6.59
N ILE A 13 4.25 -5.16 -6.58
CA ILE A 13 4.61 -4.25 -5.50
C ILE A 13 3.61 -3.07 -5.44
N SER A 14 3.08 -2.64 -6.57
CA SER A 14 2.09 -1.56 -6.66
C SER A 14 0.68 -1.97 -6.23
N LEU A 15 0.40 -3.24 -5.94
CA LEU A 15 -0.91 -3.67 -5.45
C LEU A 15 -1.28 -2.98 -4.12
N ILE A 16 -0.31 -2.66 -3.26
CA ILE A 16 -0.57 -1.98 -1.97
C ILE A 16 -1.27 -0.63 -2.18
N PRO A 17 -0.71 0.37 -2.89
CA PRO A 17 -1.41 1.63 -3.10
C PRO A 17 -2.73 1.46 -3.87
N TYR A 18 -2.84 0.47 -4.75
CA TYR A 18 -4.11 0.18 -5.43
C TYR A 18 -5.21 -0.35 -4.51
N THR A 19 -4.88 -0.85 -3.31
CA THR A 19 -5.89 -1.19 -2.31
C THR A 19 -6.44 0.03 -1.58
N ILE A 20 -5.77 1.18 -1.63
CA ILE A 20 -6.04 2.35 -0.79
C ILE A 20 -6.49 3.54 -1.63
N ASP A 21 -5.66 4.01 -2.56
CA ASP A 21 -5.84 5.32 -3.15
C ASP A 21 -7.08 5.44 -4.07
N PRO A 22 -7.37 4.44 -4.93
CA PRO A 22 -8.45 4.59 -5.92
C PRO A 22 -9.86 4.54 -5.33
N TYR A 23 -10.06 3.98 -4.13
CA TYR A 23 -11.40 3.90 -3.54
C TYR A 23 -11.73 5.07 -2.60
N LEU A 24 -10.75 5.91 -2.25
CA LEU A 24 -10.99 7.09 -1.40
C LEU A 24 -12.09 8.00 -1.93
N PRO A 25 -12.18 8.32 -3.24
CA PRO A 25 -13.27 9.14 -3.77
C PRO A 25 -14.67 8.51 -3.61
N ALA A 26 -14.75 7.19 -3.39
CA ALA A 26 -16.00 6.47 -3.21
C ALA A 26 -16.52 6.46 -1.76
N PHE A 27 -15.78 6.97 -0.77
CA PHE A 27 -16.15 6.90 0.65
C PHE A 27 -17.58 7.35 0.96
N PRO A 28 -18.04 8.53 0.50
CA PRO A 28 -19.42 8.95 0.76
C PRO A 28 -20.45 8.01 0.15
N GLN A 29 -20.22 7.55 -1.10
CA GLN A 29 -21.13 6.62 -1.78
C GLN A 29 -21.21 5.25 -1.09
N ILE A 30 -20.07 4.76 -0.53
CA ILE A 30 -20.04 3.52 0.24
C ILE A 30 -20.86 3.66 1.54
N GLY A 31 -20.71 4.79 2.24
CA GLY A 31 -21.49 5.09 3.45
C GLY A 31 -22.99 5.12 3.18
N GLU A 32 -23.39 5.79 2.10
CA GLU A 32 -24.79 5.86 1.65
C GLU A 32 -25.33 4.48 1.24
N PHE A 33 -24.55 3.70 0.47
CA PHE A 33 -24.95 2.37 0.01
C PHE A 33 -25.24 1.39 1.16
N PHE A 34 -24.38 1.36 2.18
CA PHE A 34 -24.56 0.48 3.34
C PHE A 34 -25.42 1.10 4.44
N GLY A 35 -25.78 2.38 4.34
CA GLY A 35 -26.53 3.09 5.38
C GLY A 35 -25.77 3.21 6.70
N VAL A 36 -24.43 3.37 6.67
CA VAL A 36 -23.57 3.38 7.84
C VAL A 36 -22.88 4.73 8.04
N PRO A 37 -22.51 5.09 9.29
CA PRO A 37 -21.73 6.29 9.56
C PRO A 37 -20.36 6.27 8.88
N ASN A 38 -19.82 7.47 8.60
CA ASN A 38 -18.50 7.67 7.99
C ASN A 38 -17.39 6.89 8.72
N GLY A 39 -17.42 6.81 10.05
CA GLY A 39 -16.47 6.05 10.85
C GLY A 39 -16.44 4.56 10.53
N THR A 40 -17.57 3.97 10.15
CA THR A 40 -17.63 2.56 9.74
C THR A 40 -16.96 2.35 8.38
N VAL A 41 -17.15 3.28 7.44
CA VAL A 41 -16.44 3.23 6.14
C VAL A 41 -14.94 3.41 6.35
N GLN A 42 -14.54 4.34 7.22
CA GLN A 42 -13.13 4.54 7.59
C GLN A 42 -12.51 3.29 8.22
N ALA A 43 -13.28 2.50 8.98
CA ALA A 43 -12.80 1.22 9.52
C ALA A 43 -12.40 0.21 8.42
N SER A 44 -12.90 0.35 7.19
CA SER A 44 -12.46 -0.48 6.06
C SER A 44 -11.01 -0.19 5.66
N LEU A 45 -10.53 1.05 5.81
CA LEU A 45 -9.12 1.40 5.60
C LEU A 45 -8.25 0.81 6.73
N ALA A 46 -8.73 0.84 7.97
CA ALA A 46 -8.05 0.16 9.07
C ALA A 46 -7.99 -1.37 8.82
N GLY A 47 -9.07 -1.98 8.33
CA GLY A 47 -9.11 -3.39 7.95
C GLY A 47 -8.04 -3.75 6.92
N VAL A 48 -7.93 -2.96 5.84
CA VAL A 48 -6.85 -3.12 4.84
C VAL A 48 -5.47 -3.01 5.49
N THR A 49 -5.25 -1.99 6.33
CA THR A 49 -3.95 -1.74 6.96
C THR A 49 -3.54 -2.89 7.89
N ILE A 50 -4.49 -3.43 8.66
CA ILE A 50 -4.25 -4.61 9.48
C ILE A 50 -3.92 -5.82 8.58
N GLY A 51 -4.66 -6.01 7.49
CA GLY A 51 -4.36 -7.04 6.48
C GLY A 51 -2.95 -6.89 5.91
N LEU A 52 -2.54 -5.68 5.54
CA LEU A 52 -1.19 -5.37 5.07
C LEU A 52 -0.14 -5.77 6.11
N ALA A 53 -0.34 -5.43 7.39
CA ALA A 53 0.60 -5.77 8.46
C ALA A 53 0.77 -7.29 8.62
N PHE A 54 -0.33 -8.04 8.66
CA PHE A 54 -0.28 -9.50 8.74
C PHE A 54 0.36 -10.13 7.49
N GLY A 55 0.01 -9.65 6.30
CA GLY A 55 0.61 -10.12 5.05
C GLY A 55 2.13 -9.92 5.02
N GLN A 56 2.62 -8.76 5.47
CA GLN A 56 4.05 -8.47 5.56
C GLN A 56 4.78 -9.37 6.53
N LEU A 57 4.19 -9.66 7.70
CA LEU A 57 4.80 -10.51 8.71
C LEU A 57 4.88 -11.97 8.27
N VAL A 58 3.87 -12.48 7.59
CA VAL A 58 3.72 -13.92 7.31
C VAL A 58 4.33 -14.31 5.96
N ALA A 59 4.21 -13.47 4.93
CA ALA A 59 4.58 -13.84 3.56
C ALA A 59 6.09 -14.08 3.37
N GLY A 60 6.95 -13.31 4.05
CA GLY A 60 8.40 -13.47 3.96
C GLY A 60 8.83 -14.90 4.33
N PRO A 61 8.62 -15.29 5.58
CA PRO A 61 8.96 -16.64 6.05
C PRO A 61 8.30 -17.79 5.28
N LEU A 62 7.03 -17.62 4.89
CA LEU A 62 6.35 -18.65 4.10
C LEU A 62 7.00 -18.79 2.72
N SER A 63 7.42 -17.68 2.09
CA SER A 63 8.10 -17.73 0.79
C SER A 63 9.51 -18.33 0.89
N ASP A 64 10.18 -18.19 2.03
CA ASP A 64 11.46 -18.85 2.30
C ASP A 64 11.30 -20.37 2.47
N ALA A 65 10.15 -20.81 2.99
CA ALA A 65 9.86 -22.22 3.23
C ALA A 65 9.30 -22.94 2.00
N PHE A 66 8.30 -22.36 1.35
CA PHE A 66 7.57 -23.00 0.26
C PHE A 66 8.09 -22.65 -1.13
N GLY A 67 8.85 -21.57 -1.27
CA GLY A 67 9.35 -21.03 -2.52
C GLY A 67 8.64 -19.71 -2.91
N ARG A 68 9.29 -18.92 -3.75
CA ARG A 68 8.79 -17.59 -4.15
C ARG A 68 7.57 -17.68 -5.06
N ARG A 69 7.68 -18.51 -6.11
CA ARG A 69 6.65 -18.60 -7.16
C ARG A 69 5.29 -19.03 -6.62
N PRO A 70 5.13 -20.15 -5.88
CA PRO A 70 3.81 -20.59 -5.42
C PRO A 70 3.15 -19.59 -4.50
N LEU A 71 3.93 -18.95 -3.61
CA LEU A 71 3.37 -17.97 -2.69
C LEU A 71 2.97 -16.66 -3.39
N LEU A 72 3.76 -16.21 -4.38
CA LEU A 72 3.43 -15.02 -5.16
C LEU A 72 2.16 -15.24 -6.00
N LEU A 73 2.01 -16.42 -6.63
CA LEU A 73 0.80 -16.77 -7.35
C LEU A 73 -0.43 -16.82 -6.42
N MET A 74 -0.30 -17.46 -5.26
CA MET A 74 -1.36 -17.49 -4.26
C MET A 74 -1.77 -16.07 -3.82
N ALA A 75 -0.79 -15.19 -3.60
CA ALA A 75 -1.05 -13.82 -3.20
C ALA A 75 -1.78 -13.02 -4.30
N MET A 76 -1.38 -13.17 -5.56
CA MET A 76 -2.03 -12.47 -6.69
C MET A 76 -3.45 -12.98 -6.96
N PHE A 77 -3.65 -14.31 -6.96
CA PHE A 77 -4.99 -14.89 -7.11
C PHE A 77 -5.89 -14.54 -5.93
N GLY A 78 -5.36 -14.58 -4.71
CA GLY A 78 -6.09 -14.18 -3.51
C GLY A 78 -6.49 -12.71 -3.53
N PHE A 79 -5.60 -11.83 -3.98
CA PHE A 79 -5.90 -10.41 -4.20
C PHE A 79 -7.04 -10.23 -5.22
N ALA A 80 -6.91 -10.88 -6.39
CA ALA A 80 -7.91 -10.80 -7.45
C ALA A 80 -9.28 -11.33 -6.98
N ALA A 81 -9.30 -12.48 -6.31
CA ALA A 81 -10.52 -13.07 -5.77
C ALA A 81 -11.19 -12.16 -4.72
N SER A 82 -10.41 -11.61 -3.77
CA SER A 82 -10.91 -10.68 -2.77
C SER A 82 -11.48 -9.40 -3.41
N ALA A 83 -10.78 -8.85 -4.41
CA ALA A 83 -11.22 -7.65 -5.11
C ALA A 83 -12.48 -7.91 -5.95
N ILE A 84 -12.56 -9.02 -6.67
CA ILE A 84 -13.77 -9.40 -7.44
C ILE A 84 -14.95 -9.67 -6.49
N ALA A 85 -14.71 -10.34 -5.36
CA ALA A 85 -15.75 -10.59 -4.36
C ALA A 85 -16.35 -9.29 -3.79
N LEU A 86 -15.53 -8.24 -3.61
CA LEU A 86 -15.97 -6.91 -3.15
C LEU A 86 -17.01 -6.28 -4.09
N PHE A 87 -17.05 -6.63 -5.36
CA PHE A 87 -18.07 -6.15 -6.29
C PHE A 87 -19.48 -6.65 -5.95
N PHE A 88 -19.59 -7.85 -5.37
CA PHE A 88 -20.86 -8.51 -5.08
C PHE A 88 -21.35 -8.31 -3.64
N VAL A 89 -20.63 -7.57 -2.82
CA VAL A 89 -20.94 -7.40 -1.40
C VAL A 89 -22.12 -6.45 -1.20
N THR A 90 -23.07 -6.89 -0.35
CA THR A 90 -24.26 -6.14 0.05
C THR A 90 -24.28 -5.80 1.53
N GLU A 91 -23.41 -6.37 2.36
CA GLU A 91 -23.33 -6.16 3.80
C GLU A 91 -21.95 -5.62 4.19
N ILE A 92 -21.94 -4.67 5.13
CA ILE A 92 -20.71 -3.96 5.54
C ILE A 92 -19.70 -4.90 6.21
N GLU A 93 -20.14 -5.91 6.93
CA GLU A 93 -19.30 -6.88 7.63
C GLU A 93 -18.44 -7.66 6.64
N TYR A 94 -19.03 -8.18 5.57
CA TYR A 94 -18.29 -8.87 4.51
C TYR A 94 -17.38 -7.91 3.75
N PHE A 95 -17.79 -6.65 3.57
CA PHE A 95 -16.94 -5.63 2.99
C PHE A 95 -15.66 -5.45 3.82
N LEU A 96 -15.78 -5.30 5.15
CA LEU A 96 -14.63 -5.14 6.05
C LEU A 96 -13.69 -6.35 6.03
N VAL A 97 -14.24 -7.57 6.06
CA VAL A 97 -13.44 -8.81 5.99
C VAL A 97 -12.71 -8.94 4.66
N LEU A 98 -13.38 -8.66 3.54
CA LEU A 98 -12.76 -8.73 2.23
C LEU A 98 -11.71 -7.63 2.02
N ARG A 99 -11.88 -6.47 2.63
CA ARG A 99 -10.86 -5.42 2.65
C ARG A 99 -9.60 -5.86 3.40
N PHE A 100 -9.76 -6.54 4.55
CA PHE A 100 -8.63 -7.16 5.26
C PHE A 100 -7.92 -8.20 4.39
N THR A 101 -8.65 -9.13 3.78
CA THR A 101 -8.06 -10.19 2.92
C THR A 101 -7.36 -9.62 1.70
N MET A 102 -7.95 -8.61 1.06
CA MET A 102 -7.33 -7.90 -0.06
C MET A 102 -6.00 -7.26 0.34
N GLY A 103 -5.94 -6.57 1.50
CA GLY A 103 -4.72 -6.02 2.07
C GLY A 103 -3.67 -7.07 2.38
N PHE A 104 -4.07 -8.19 2.99
CA PHE A 104 -3.19 -9.31 3.30
C PHE A 104 -2.50 -9.87 2.05
N PHE A 105 -3.24 -10.10 0.98
CA PHE A 105 -2.70 -10.62 -0.26
C PHE A 105 -1.87 -9.59 -1.03
N ALA A 106 -2.25 -8.31 -1.01
CA ALA A 106 -1.44 -7.23 -1.61
C ALA A 106 -0.06 -7.13 -0.96
N ALA A 107 0.00 -7.14 0.37
CA ALA A 107 1.27 -7.11 1.11
C ALA A 107 2.09 -8.38 0.91
N SER A 108 1.43 -9.54 0.83
CA SER A 108 2.10 -10.80 0.54
C SER A 108 2.77 -10.76 -0.83
N ALA A 109 2.09 -10.23 -1.85
CA ALA A 109 2.65 -10.06 -3.19
C ALA A 109 3.84 -9.08 -3.19
N ASP A 110 3.75 -7.96 -2.46
CA ASP A 110 4.84 -6.98 -2.33
C ASP A 110 6.10 -7.61 -1.71
N VAL A 111 5.97 -8.25 -0.56
CA VAL A 111 7.10 -8.87 0.17
C VAL A 111 7.80 -9.93 -0.67
N VAL A 112 7.03 -10.82 -1.29
CA VAL A 112 7.59 -11.90 -2.11
C VAL A 112 8.22 -11.34 -3.38
N SER A 113 7.63 -10.34 -4.02
CA SER A 113 8.20 -9.67 -5.20
C SER A 113 9.54 -9.00 -4.89
N ARG A 114 9.67 -8.33 -3.74
CA ARG A 114 10.95 -7.77 -3.28
C ARG A 114 12.00 -8.86 -3.00
N ALA A 115 11.58 -10.01 -2.50
CA ALA A 115 12.46 -11.16 -2.33
C ALA A 115 12.94 -11.72 -3.68
N VAL A 116 12.05 -11.85 -4.68
CA VAL A 116 12.41 -12.24 -6.05
C VAL A 116 13.45 -11.29 -6.65
N VAL A 117 13.31 -9.98 -6.47
CA VAL A 117 14.32 -9.00 -6.93
C VAL A 117 15.68 -9.27 -6.27
N ARG A 118 15.71 -9.54 -4.97
CA ARG A 118 16.96 -9.84 -4.24
C ARG A 118 17.59 -11.15 -4.65
N ASP A 119 16.78 -12.14 -5.02
CA ASP A 119 17.28 -13.43 -5.48
C ASP A 119 17.90 -13.34 -6.87
N LEU A 120 17.33 -12.51 -7.76
CA LEU A 120 17.77 -12.35 -9.16
C LEU A 120 18.89 -11.34 -9.38
N PHE A 121 18.94 -10.31 -8.56
CA PHE A 121 19.87 -9.18 -8.74
C PHE A 121 20.72 -8.95 -7.50
N ARG A 122 21.98 -8.57 -7.70
CA ARG A 122 22.92 -8.19 -6.62
C ARG A 122 23.65 -6.90 -6.97
N GLY A 123 24.03 -6.14 -5.95
CA GLY A 123 24.82 -4.90 -6.12
C GLY A 123 24.09 -3.84 -6.95
N GLN A 124 24.79 -3.20 -7.88
CA GLN A 124 24.25 -2.09 -8.69
C GLN A 124 23.02 -2.47 -9.56
N PRO A 125 22.93 -3.65 -10.19
CA PRO A 125 21.73 -4.07 -10.91
C PRO A 125 20.48 -4.14 -10.00
N MET A 126 20.62 -4.59 -8.75
CA MET A 126 19.53 -4.64 -7.77
C MET A 126 19.02 -3.22 -7.43
N LEU A 127 19.94 -2.28 -7.18
CA LEU A 127 19.60 -0.89 -6.91
C LEU A 127 18.85 -0.25 -8.08
N LYS A 128 19.31 -0.46 -9.31
CA LYS A 128 18.63 0.05 -10.52
C LYS A 128 17.23 -0.55 -10.67
N MET A 129 17.08 -1.84 -10.39
CA MET A 129 15.77 -2.50 -10.44
C MET A 129 14.81 -1.93 -9.41
N LEU A 130 15.24 -1.84 -8.16
CA LEU A 130 14.43 -1.27 -7.07
C LEU A 130 14.05 0.18 -7.35
N SER A 131 14.98 1.00 -7.88
CA SER A 131 14.69 2.38 -8.27
C SER A 131 13.56 2.47 -9.31
N ARG A 132 13.55 1.59 -10.31
CA ARG A 132 12.48 1.53 -11.33
C ARG A 132 11.14 1.11 -10.71
N VAL A 133 11.17 0.14 -9.81
CA VAL A 133 9.99 -0.29 -9.06
C VAL A 133 9.43 0.86 -8.21
N PHE A 134 10.28 1.58 -7.49
CA PHE A 134 9.87 2.74 -6.69
C PHE A 134 9.31 3.89 -7.53
N LEU A 135 9.82 4.11 -8.75
CA LEU A 135 9.23 5.09 -9.67
C LEU A 135 7.79 4.72 -10.04
N ILE A 136 7.55 3.45 -10.40
CA ILE A 136 6.21 2.96 -10.75
C ILE A 136 5.27 3.01 -9.53
N GLN A 137 5.75 2.55 -8.37
CA GLN A 137 4.99 2.58 -7.13
C GLN A 137 4.64 4.01 -6.70
N GLY A 138 5.57 4.95 -6.87
CA GLY A 138 5.36 6.35 -6.51
C GLY A 138 4.37 7.10 -7.42
N LEU A 139 4.12 6.60 -8.64
CA LEU A 139 3.07 7.13 -9.52
C LEU A 139 1.67 6.63 -9.14
N SER A 140 1.57 5.51 -8.43
CA SER A 140 0.29 4.91 -8.06
C SER A 140 -0.63 5.84 -7.25
N PRO A 141 -0.17 6.58 -6.23
CA PRO A 141 -0.99 7.53 -5.50
C PRO A 141 -1.44 8.76 -6.32
N ILE A 142 -0.79 9.03 -7.45
CA ILE A 142 -1.19 10.09 -8.37
C ILE A 142 -2.29 9.56 -9.32
N ILE A 143 -2.04 8.40 -9.91
CA ILE A 143 -2.92 7.80 -10.92
C ILE A 143 -4.17 7.18 -10.27
N GLY A 144 -4.00 6.53 -9.12
CA GLY A 144 -5.05 5.78 -8.45
C GLY A 144 -6.33 6.58 -8.20
N PRO A 145 -6.27 7.72 -7.49
CA PRO A 145 -7.44 8.55 -7.23
C PRO A 145 -8.07 9.15 -8.49
N ILE A 146 -7.26 9.48 -9.51
CA ILE A 146 -7.79 9.96 -10.80
C ILE A 146 -8.63 8.86 -11.45
N VAL A 147 -8.09 7.65 -11.55
CA VAL A 147 -8.81 6.50 -12.13
C VAL A 147 -10.04 6.17 -11.28
N GLY A 148 -9.88 6.13 -9.96
CA GLY A 148 -10.99 5.84 -9.04
C GLY A 148 -12.11 6.88 -9.15
N SER A 149 -11.78 8.17 -9.17
CA SER A 149 -12.76 9.24 -9.28
C SER A 149 -13.52 9.23 -10.60
N GLN A 150 -12.84 8.95 -11.71
CA GLN A 150 -13.49 8.79 -13.01
C GLN A 150 -14.41 7.56 -13.04
N LEU A 151 -14.01 6.45 -12.44
CA LEU A 151 -14.86 5.27 -12.35
C LEU A 151 -16.13 5.57 -11.56
N VAL A 152 -16.06 6.18 -10.38
CA VAL A 152 -17.25 6.46 -9.55
C VAL A 152 -18.13 7.59 -10.08
N SER A 153 -17.64 8.41 -11.01
CA SER A 153 -18.46 9.42 -11.67
C SER A 153 -19.38 8.83 -12.76
N VAL A 154 -19.05 7.66 -13.29
CA VAL A 154 -19.78 7.01 -14.40
C VAL A 154 -20.40 5.67 -14.01
N PHE A 155 -19.76 4.94 -13.10
CA PHE A 155 -20.14 3.59 -12.69
C PHE A 155 -20.37 3.53 -11.19
N PRO A 156 -21.10 2.51 -10.66
CA PRO A 156 -21.19 2.26 -9.24
C PRO A 156 -19.81 2.08 -8.60
N TRP A 157 -19.66 2.47 -7.34
CA TRP A 157 -18.36 2.44 -6.63
C TRP A 157 -17.70 1.05 -6.62
N GLN A 158 -18.49 -0.03 -6.66
CA GLN A 158 -18.00 -1.42 -6.72
C GLN A 158 -17.12 -1.67 -7.96
N SER A 159 -17.31 -0.91 -9.04
CA SER A 159 -16.55 -1.04 -10.28
C SER A 159 -15.05 -0.83 -10.09
N ILE A 160 -14.64 -0.05 -9.08
CA ILE A 160 -13.24 0.13 -8.71
C ILE A 160 -12.62 -1.22 -8.35
N PHE A 161 -13.31 -1.98 -7.49
CA PHE A 161 -12.79 -3.28 -7.04
C PHE A 161 -12.79 -4.31 -8.15
N LEU A 162 -13.79 -4.26 -9.02
CA LEU A 162 -13.83 -5.13 -10.20
C LEU A 162 -12.67 -4.85 -11.16
N ALA A 163 -12.37 -3.58 -11.42
CA ALA A 163 -11.24 -3.18 -12.27
C ALA A 163 -9.90 -3.66 -11.70
N PHE A 164 -9.68 -3.48 -10.38
CA PHE A 164 -8.46 -3.97 -9.73
C PHE A 164 -8.44 -5.49 -9.58
N GLY A 165 -9.58 -6.13 -9.45
CA GLY A 165 -9.70 -7.58 -9.48
C GLY A 165 -9.24 -8.17 -10.82
N PHE A 166 -9.69 -7.61 -11.93
CA PHE A 166 -9.24 -8.02 -13.26
C PHE A 166 -7.76 -7.69 -13.51
N PHE A 167 -7.29 -6.54 -13.02
CA PHE A 167 -5.87 -6.20 -13.07
C PHE A 167 -5.02 -7.22 -12.30
N GLY A 168 -5.39 -7.56 -11.07
CA GLY A 168 -4.73 -8.58 -10.25
C GLY A 168 -4.79 -9.97 -10.91
N LEU A 169 -5.91 -10.33 -11.51
CA LEU A 169 -6.07 -11.60 -12.25
C LEU A 169 -5.15 -11.66 -13.47
N ALA A 170 -5.07 -10.58 -14.24
CA ALA A 170 -4.16 -10.49 -15.39
C ALA A 170 -2.70 -10.65 -14.96
N LEU A 171 -2.30 -10.01 -13.84
CA LEU A 171 -0.97 -10.20 -13.25
C LEU A 171 -0.74 -11.65 -12.79
N ALA A 172 -1.72 -12.27 -12.15
CA ALA A 172 -1.63 -13.65 -11.69
C ALA A 172 -1.46 -14.62 -12.88
N ILE A 173 -2.25 -14.43 -13.94
CA ILE A 173 -2.15 -15.22 -15.17
C ILE A 173 -0.78 -15.02 -15.83
N ALA A 174 -0.35 -13.76 -16.02
CA ALA A 174 0.97 -13.47 -16.59
C ALA A 174 2.09 -14.10 -15.76
N SER A 175 1.99 -14.02 -14.42
CA SER A 175 2.97 -14.62 -13.52
C SER A 175 3.00 -16.14 -13.61
N THR A 176 1.87 -16.78 -13.88
CA THR A 176 1.80 -18.25 -14.06
C THR A 176 2.65 -18.71 -15.25
N PHE A 177 2.67 -17.93 -16.33
CA PHE A 177 3.40 -18.29 -17.56
C PHE A 177 4.86 -17.81 -17.55
N PHE A 178 5.14 -16.66 -16.97
CA PHE A 178 6.44 -16.01 -17.09
C PHE A 178 7.32 -16.08 -15.85
N LEU A 179 6.74 -16.27 -14.65
CA LEU A 179 7.52 -16.30 -13.42
C LEU A 179 8.14 -17.68 -13.20
N VAL A 180 9.46 -17.74 -13.04
CA VAL A 180 10.20 -18.96 -12.66
C VAL A 180 10.46 -18.94 -11.16
N GLU A 181 10.62 -20.11 -10.55
CA GLU A 181 11.03 -20.22 -9.16
C GLU A 181 12.47 -19.69 -8.98
N THR A 182 12.64 -18.72 -8.10
CA THR A 182 13.95 -18.09 -7.85
C THR A 182 14.67 -18.64 -6.63
N LEU A 183 13.96 -19.39 -5.76
CA LEU A 183 14.52 -19.99 -4.56
C LEU A 183 14.68 -21.52 -4.73
N PRO A 184 15.90 -22.03 -4.99
CA PRO A 184 16.14 -23.45 -5.13
C PRO A 184 15.71 -24.23 -3.88
N LYS A 185 15.19 -25.46 -4.05
CA LYS A 185 14.74 -26.29 -2.93
C LYS A 185 15.79 -26.49 -1.82
N ALA A 186 17.06 -26.58 -2.21
CA ALA A 186 18.18 -26.73 -1.27
C ALA A 186 18.45 -25.48 -0.40
N GLN A 187 17.95 -24.32 -0.79
CA GLN A 187 18.13 -23.07 -0.05
C GLN A 187 16.88 -22.67 0.76
N ARG A 188 15.81 -23.43 0.66
CA ARG A 188 14.60 -23.21 1.43
C ARG A 188 14.85 -23.46 2.90
N ARG A 189 14.38 -22.54 3.74
CA ARG A 189 14.50 -22.61 5.20
C ARG A 189 13.15 -22.94 5.78
N SER A 190 13.04 -24.06 6.52
CA SER A 190 11.86 -24.30 7.33
C SER A 190 11.91 -23.35 8.53
N SER A 191 11.02 -22.38 8.55
CA SER A 191 10.86 -21.49 9.69
C SER A 191 9.84 -22.09 10.64
N THR A 192 10.25 -22.52 11.82
CA THR A 192 9.30 -22.87 12.88
C THR A 192 8.66 -21.57 13.41
N PRO A 193 7.36 -21.57 13.77
CA PRO A 193 6.71 -20.39 14.35
C PRO A 193 7.49 -19.79 15.53
N LEU A 194 8.10 -20.66 16.36
CA LEU A 194 8.94 -20.25 17.48
C LEU A 194 10.25 -19.58 17.01
N GLY A 195 10.86 -20.06 15.93
CA GLY A 195 12.06 -19.47 15.34
C GLY A 195 11.78 -18.07 14.79
N LEU A 196 10.63 -17.87 14.14
CA LEU A 196 10.17 -16.57 13.67
C LEU A 196 9.93 -15.60 14.83
N ALA A 197 9.19 -16.04 15.85
CA ALA A 197 8.93 -15.21 17.02
C ALA A 197 10.23 -14.78 17.72
N ARG A 198 11.22 -15.69 17.87
CA ARG A 198 12.54 -15.34 18.40
C ARG A 198 13.28 -14.35 17.54
N GLY A 199 13.19 -14.46 16.21
CA GLY A 199 13.77 -13.50 15.27
C GLY A 199 13.20 -12.09 15.48
N TYR A 200 11.87 -11.95 15.52
CA TYR A 200 11.21 -10.66 15.79
C TYR A 200 11.57 -10.09 17.17
N VAL A 201 11.53 -10.92 18.21
CA VAL A 201 11.92 -10.50 19.57
C VAL A 201 13.38 -10.03 19.61
N SER A 202 14.29 -10.68 18.88
CA SER A 202 15.70 -10.25 18.87
C SER A 202 15.90 -8.85 18.28
N VAL A 203 15.14 -8.53 17.23
CA VAL A 203 15.18 -7.19 16.58
C VAL A 203 14.56 -6.12 17.49
N LEU A 204 13.49 -6.46 18.22
CA LEU A 204 12.83 -5.53 19.16
C LEU A 204 13.66 -5.27 20.43
N LYS A 205 14.77 -6.00 20.66
CA LYS A 205 15.72 -5.68 21.73
C LYS A 205 16.70 -4.57 21.38
N ASP A 206 16.85 -4.27 20.09
CA ASP A 206 17.70 -3.15 19.64
C ASP A 206 16.96 -1.81 19.84
N ARG A 207 17.46 -0.99 20.77
CA ARG A 207 16.85 0.31 21.14
C ARG A 207 16.86 1.30 19.96
N ALA A 208 17.91 1.29 19.12
CA ALA A 208 17.99 2.16 17.97
C ALA A 208 16.94 1.79 16.93
N TYR A 209 16.79 0.48 16.67
CA TYR A 209 15.75 -0.03 15.78
C TYR A 209 14.34 0.31 16.29
N VAL A 210 14.06 0.11 17.57
CA VAL A 210 12.75 0.43 18.17
C VAL A 210 12.46 1.93 18.11
N GLY A 211 13.47 2.78 18.35
CA GLY A 211 13.32 4.24 18.20
C GLY A 211 12.92 4.63 16.77
N LEU A 212 13.59 4.08 15.76
CA LEU A 212 13.26 4.33 14.35
C LEU A 212 11.88 3.76 13.98
N LEU A 213 11.52 2.60 14.52
CA LEU A 213 10.21 1.98 14.32
C LEU A 213 9.08 2.87 14.86
N ILE A 214 9.24 3.42 16.07
CA ILE A 214 8.26 4.35 16.67
C ILE A 214 8.10 5.61 15.82
N VAL A 215 9.20 6.24 15.41
CA VAL A 215 9.14 7.44 14.55
C VAL A 215 8.43 7.13 13.24
N SER A 216 8.76 6.00 12.59
CA SER A 216 8.11 5.59 11.35
C SER A 216 6.63 5.29 11.55
N ALA A 217 6.26 4.65 12.66
CA ALA A 217 4.87 4.34 12.99
C ALA A 217 4.05 5.62 13.21
N LEU A 218 4.60 6.62 13.90
CA LEU A 218 3.94 7.92 14.11
C LEU A 218 3.73 8.67 12.78
N GLN A 219 4.75 8.69 11.91
CA GLN A 219 4.63 9.32 10.59
C GLN A 219 3.58 8.61 9.72
N LEU A 220 3.56 7.28 9.75
CA LEU A 220 2.58 6.49 9.02
C LEU A 220 1.16 6.71 9.57
N SER A 221 1.01 6.80 10.89
CA SER A 221 -0.27 7.11 11.55
C SER A 221 -0.81 8.48 11.13
N ALA A 222 0.05 9.50 11.00
CA ALA A 222 -0.35 10.81 10.50
C ALA A 222 -0.83 10.73 9.03
N LEU A 223 -0.11 9.99 8.17
CA LEU A 223 -0.53 9.76 6.79
C LEU A 223 -1.89 9.05 6.71
N PHE A 224 -2.09 7.98 7.46
CA PHE A 224 -3.37 7.26 7.47
C PHE A 224 -4.50 8.08 8.10
N GLY A 225 -4.22 8.93 9.09
CA GLY A 225 -5.16 9.93 9.60
C GLY A 225 -5.64 10.87 8.50
N TYR A 226 -4.71 11.41 7.70
CA TYR A 226 -5.05 12.22 6.53
C TYR A 226 -5.89 11.42 5.51
N LEU A 227 -5.49 10.21 5.13
CA LEU A 227 -6.21 9.39 4.16
C LEU A 227 -7.64 9.05 4.62
N ASN A 228 -7.86 8.86 5.92
CA ASN A 228 -9.18 8.59 6.48
C ASN A 228 -10.13 9.80 6.41
N THR A 229 -9.61 11.02 6.48
CA THR A 229 -10.42 12.24 6.60
C THR A 229 -10.54 13.01 5.30
N VAL A 230 -9.55 12.92 4.41
CA VAL A 230 -9.42 13.76 3.22
C VAL A 230 -10.62 13.66 2.27
N SER A 231 -11.19 12.46 2.11
CA SER A 231 -12.34 12.25 1.23
C SER A 231 -13.58 13.01 1.70
N TYR A 232 -13.89 12.89 2.98
CA TYR A 232 -15.03 13.59 3.60
C TYR A 232 -14.81 15.10 3.65
N LEU A 233 -13.59 15.54 3.99
CA LEU A 233 -13.25 16.96 4.01
C LEU A 233 -13.48 17.60 2.62
N TYR A 234 -13.01 16.98 1.58
CA TYR A 234 -13.11 17.52 0.22
C TYR A 234 -14.54 17.43 -0.32
N GLN A 235 -15.21 16.30 -0.16
CA GLN A 235 -16.51 16.07 -0.79
C GLN A 235 -17.69 16.55 0.07
N GLU A 236 -17.65 16.38 1.39
CA GLU A 236 -18.77 16.78 2.27
C GLU A 236 -18.62 18.22 2.78
N THR A 237 -17.41 18.66 3.17
CA THR A 237 -17.18 20.01 3.70
C THR A 237 -16.99 21.02 2.59
N PHE A 238 -16.08 20.78 1.64
CA PHE A 238 -15.82 21.68 0.52
C PHE A 238 -16.75 21.45 -0.67
N LYS A 239 -17.64 20.46 -0.63
CA LYS A 239 -18.63 20.15 -1.68
C LYS A 239 -18.02 19.87 -3.05
N LEU A 240 -16.79 19.36 -3.09
CA LEU A 240 -16.16 18.97 -4.34
C LEU A 240 -16.79 17.69 -4.89
N SER A 241 -16.92 17.61 -6.20
CA SER A 241 -17.30 16.37 -6.89
C SER A 241 -16.20 15.30 -6.74
N PRO A 242 -16.52 14.02 -6.92
CA PRO A 242 -15.49 12.96 -6.93
C PRO A 242 -14.36 13.21 -7.93
N ALA A 243 -14.67 13.78 -9.10
CA ALA A 243 -13.68 14.12 -10.12
C ALA A 243 -12.72 15.21 -9.65
N GLU A 244 -13.23 16.29 -9.05
CA GLU A 244 -12.41 17.36 -8.47
C GLU A 244 -11.56 16.85 -7.30
N PHE A 245 -12.13 16.00 -6.42
CA PHE A 245 -11.37 15.31 -5.38
C PHE A 245 -10.17 14.59 -5.98
N GLY A 246 -10.37 13.81 -7.04
CA GLY A 246 -9.30 13.05 -7.69
C GLY A 246 -8.15 13.94 -8.17
N ILE A 247 -8.46 15.12 -8.74
CA ILE A 247 -7.46 16.11 -9.21
C ILE A 247 -6.68 16.69 -8.03
N TRP A 248 -7.36 17.18 -6.99
CA TRP A 248 -6.70 17.77 -5.83
C TRP A 248 -5.84 16.77 -5.06
N PHE A 249 -6.34 15.54 -4.91
CA PHE A 249 -5.58 14.47 -4.30
C PHE A 249 -4.34 14.09 -5.12
N ALA A 250 -4.46 14.06 -6.45
CA ALA A 250 -3.33 13.80 -7.34
C ALA A 250 -2.25 14.89 -7.24
N ILE A 251 -2.63 16.17 -7.14
CA ILE A 251 -1.71 17.29 -6.93
C ILE A 251 -0.95 17.11 -5.61
N ASN A 252 -1.66 16.77 -4.52
CA ASN A 252 -1.05 16.50 -3.22
C ASN A 252 -0.08 15.31 -3.29
N SER A 253 -0.50 14.22 -3.93
CA SER A 253 0.34 13.03 -4.12
C SER A 253 1.57 13.29 -4.97
N ALA A 254 1.46 14.15 -6.00
CA ALA A 254 2.59 14.60 -6.80
C ALA A 254 3.58 15.42 -5.97
N ALA A 255 3.10 16.31 -5.09
CA ALA A 255 3.94 17.07 -4.18
C ALA A 255 4.68 16.14 -3.19
N LEU A 256 3.98 15.12 -2.64
CA LEU A 256 4.58 14.10 -1.80
C LEU A 256 5.68 13.32 -2.54
N TRP A 257 5.39 12.90 -3.78
CA TRP A 257 6.36 12.18 -4.62
C TRP A 257 7.60 13.02 -4.92
N LEU A 258 7.42 14.30 -5.26
CA LEU A 258 8.53 15.25 -5.46
C LEU A 258 9.35 15.41 -4.18
N GLY A 259 8.70 15.51 -3.02
CA GLY A 259 9.37 15.55 -1.71
C GLY A 259 10.25 14.34 -1.44
N VAL A 260 9.78 13.14 -1.79
CA VAL A 260 10.57 11.90 -1.69
C VAL A 260 11.79 11.94 -2.61
N GLN A 261 11.64 12.38 -3.87
CA GLN A 261 12.76 12.52 -4.81
C GLN A 261 13.79 13.56 -4.32
N PHE A 262 13.29 14.71 -3.84
CA PHE A 262 14.13 15.75 -3.26
C PHE A 262 14.92 15.23 -2.05
N GLY A 263 14.27 14.46 -1.17
CA GLY A 263 14.93 13.79 -0.05
C GLY A 263 16.04 12.86 -0.49
N GLY A 264 15.83 12.09 -1.57
CA GLY A 264 16.87 11.24 -2.17
C GLY A 264 18.07 12.03 -2.71
N ILE A 265 17.85 13.23 -3.24
CA ILE A 265 18.93 14.13 -3.68
C ILE A 265 19.68 14.69 -2.47
N MET A 266 18.97 15.17 -1.47
CA MET A 266 19.53 15.75 -0.25
C MET A 266 20.36 14.74 0.55
N ALA A 267 20.02 13.45 0.50
CA ALA A 267 20.77 12.37 1.16
C ALA A 267 22.24 12.25 0.66
N LYS A 268 22.57 12.85 -0.48
CA LYS A 268 23.96 12.93 -0.97
C LYS A 268 24.77 13.99 -0.23
N TYR A 269 24.13 15.00 0.32
CA TYR A 269 24.77 16.17 0.92
C TYR A 269 24.64 16.19 2.44
N PHE A 270 23.58 15.59 2.99
CA PHE A 270 23.28 15.62 4.41
C PHE A 270 23.22 14.20 5.01
N LYS A 271 23.61 14.06 6.27
CA LYS A 271 23.49 12.80 6.99
C LYS A 271 22.01 12.45 7.23
N ALA A 272 21.63 11.20 7.04
CA ALA A 272 20.26 10.72 7.20
C ALA A 272 19.64 11.09 8.56
N GLN A 273 20.42 11.12 9.62
CA GLN A 273 19.98 11.51 10.98
C GLN A 273 19.44 12.94 11.02
N TRP A 274 20.15 13.90 10.41
CA TRP A 274 19.72 15.29 10.36
C TRP A 274 18.47 15.48 9.48
N MET A 275 18.41 14.76 8.36
CA MET A 275 17.22 14.78 7.50
C MET A 275 15.99 14.27 8.24
N LEU A 276 16.13 13.17 9.00
CA LEU A 276 15.03 12.63 9.81
C LEU A 276 14.53 13.67 10.82
N VAL A 277 15.44 14.35 11.54
CA VAL A 277 15.09 15.40 12.53
C VAL A 277 14.37 16.56 11.85
N VAL A 278 14.93 17.09 10.75
CA VAL A 278 14.36 18.26 10.04
C VAL A 278 12.98 17.95 9.49
N TYR A 279 12.81 16.80 8.80
CA TYR A 279 11.50 16.44 8.23
C TYR A 279 10.45 16.13 9.30
N SER A 280 10.85 15.48 10.40
CA SER A 280 9.93 15.23 11.53
C SER A 280 9.53 16.53 12.22
N ALA A 281 10.47 17.45 12.41
CA ALA A 281 10.18 18.76 12.99
C ALA A 281 9.27 19.60 12.08
N ALA A 282 9.54 19.64 10.79
CA ALA A 282 8.70 20.33 9.81
C ALA A 282 7.28 19.76 9.78
N GLY A 283 7.13 18.43 9.82
CA GLY A 283 5.82 17.77 9.91
C GLY A 283 5.07 18.11 11.19
N ALA A 284 5.77 18.13 12.33
CA ALA A 284 5.18 18.51 13.62
C ALA A 284 4.72 19.98 13.64
N LEU A 285 5.53 20.89 13.09
CA LEU A 285 5.16 22.31 12.98
C LEU A 285 3.97 22.52 12.04
N ALA A 286 3.93 21.83 10.91
CA ALA A 286 2.78 21.88 10.00
C ALA A 286 1.50 21.34 10.66
N GLY A 287 1.59 20.24 11.40
CA GLY A 287 0.47 19.69 12.17
C GLY A 287 -0.01 20.63 13.27
N LEU A 288 0.90 21.27 13.99
CA LEU A 288 0.58 22.27 15.00
C LEU A 288 -0.11 23.50 14.37
N TYR A 289 0.41 24.00 13.26
CA TYR A 289 -0.20 25.09 12.51
C TYR A 289 -1.64 24.77 12.10
N LEU A 290 -1.87 23.57 11.52
CA LEU A 290 -3.21 23.13 11.15
C LEU A 290 -4.14 23.03 12.38
N MET A 291 -3.66 22.50 13.50
CA MET A 291 -4.45 22.41 14.74
C MET A 291 -4.88 23.79 15.26
N LEU A 292 -3.98 24.78 15.22
CA LEU A 292 -4.26 26.13 15.69
C LEU A 292 -5.20 26.89 14.74
N THR A 293 -5.10 26.66 13.44
CA THR A 293 -5.95 27.34 12.43
C THR A 293 -7.32 26.67 12.28
N ALA A 294 -7.42 25.35 12.42
CA ALA A 294 -8.70 24.64 12.35
C ALA A 294 -9.59 24.87 13.59
N GLY A 295 -9.00 25.12 14.77
CA GLY A 295 -9.76 25.40 16.00
C GLY A 295 -10.45 26.75 16.06
N GLY A 296 -10.22 27.62 15.09
CA GLY A 296 -10.85 28.96 15.00
C GLY A 296 -12.07 29.04 14.09
N SER A 297 -12.49 27.94 13.46
CA SER A 297 -13.56 27.90 12.45
C SER A 297 -14.68 26.87 12.70
N VAL A 298 -14.84 26.41 13.97
CA VAL A 298 -15.97 25.55 14.38
C VAL A 298 -16.93 26.33 15.28
#